data_25eff857679b0fad48e26b32d44f9fab
#
_entry.id   25eff857679b0fad48e26b32d44f9fab
#
_cell.length_a   1.000
_cell.length_b   1.000
_cell.length_c   1.000
_cell.angle_alpha   90.00
_cell.angle_beta   90.00
_cell.angle_gamma   90.00
#
_symmetry.space_group_name_H-M   'P 1'
#
loop_
_entity.id
_entity.type
_entity.pdbx_description
1 polymer ?
#
loop_
_entity_poly.entity_id
_entity_poly.type
_entity_poly.pdbx_seq_one_letter_code
_entity_poly.pdbx_strand_id
1 'polypeptide(L)'
;MTEMNKNFFFIILSIFTYFCDRVSAQNYQALRDSLSKATEALSYKPDSLDLRLKKAGWNIFLEQWQYARDEYDFVLKQDPNNIAALFYRAFVNEKQKRYNFARLDYENLIKIVPYHFEARLGLALLNHKDKHFTEALNQINKLVELYPDSAIVYAARAGMEMEHKHYELAEFDYSKAIELEPENNNYRLNRINVRIILKRKDDARNDLDILVRNGIPRANLAEYYMKCK
;
A
#
# COMPACT_ATOMS: atom_id res chain seq x y z
N MET A 1 -10.79 20.62 7.44
CA MET A 1 -9.81 20.31 6.34
C MET A 1 -8.81 19.21 6.71
N THR A 2 -8.92 18.56 7.85
CA THR A 2 -7.90 17.67 8.43
C THR A 2 -8.28 16.18 8.51
N GLU A 3 -9.53 15.80 8.26
CA GLU A 3 -9.95 14.38 8.35
C GLU A 3 -10.02 13.65 6.99
N MET A 4 -10.19 14.37 5.89
CA MET A 4 -10.30 13.77 4.56
C MET A 4 -8.97 13.19 4.04
N ASN A 5 -7.82 13.73 4.48
CA ASN A 5 -6.50 13.26 4.07
C ASN A 5 -6.06 11.94 4.73
N LYS A 6 -6.67 11.56 5.87
CA LYS A 6 -6.32 10.30 6.55
C LYS A 6 -6.88 9.06 5.83
N ASN A 7 -8.03 9.17 5.20
CA ASN A 7 -8.72 8.02 4.60
C ASN A 7 -8.13 7.59 3.24
N PHE A 8 -7.49 8.51 2.52
CA PHE A 8 -6.94 8.23 1.20
C PHE A 8 -5.68 7.34 1.25
N PHE A 9 -4.79 7.58 2.20
CA PHE A 9 -3.59 6.77 2.43
C PHE A 9 -3.91 5.33 2.84
N PHE A 10 -5.10 5.09 3.43
CA PHE A 10 -5.54 3.77 3.87
C PHE A 10 -5.83 2.81 2.71
N ILE A 11 -6.16 3.27 1.52
CA ILE A 11 -6.66 2.40 0.44
C ILE A 11 -5.54 1.78 -0.38
N ILE A 12 -4.43 2.47 -0.59
CA ILE A 12 -3.26 1.89 -1.28
C ILE A 12 -2.47 1.02 -0.31
N LEU A 13 -2.47 1.36 0.96
CA LEU A 13 -1.92 0.52 2.03
C LEU A 13 -2.78 -0.74 2.26
N SER A 14 -4.03 -0.78 1.79
CA SER A 14 -4.95 -1.89 2.03
C SER A 14 -4.51 -3.21 1.38
N ILE A 15 -3.62 -3.20 0.41
CA ILE A 15 -3.01 -4.45 -0.07
C ILE A 15 -2.09 -5.05 0.99
N PHE A 16 -1.45 -4.21 1.82
CA PHE A 16 -0.70 -4.65 2.99
C PHE A 16 -1.55 -4.69 4.27
N THR A 17 -2.61 -3.87 4.41
CA THR A 17 -3.45 -3.80 5.61
C THR A 17 -4.63 -4.76 5.58
N TYR A 18 -5.01 -5.33 4.43
CA TYR A 18 -6.03 -6.38 4.40
C TYR A 18 -5.63 -7.60 5.23
N PHE A 19 -4.35 -7.74 5.55
CA PHE A 19 -3.84 -8.73 6.50
C PHE A 19 -3.83 -8.26 7.96
N CYS A 20 -3.85 -6.95 8.25
CA CYS A 20 -3.73 -6.44 9.63
C CYS A 20 -5.06 -6.24 10.36
N ASP A 21 -6.17 -5.92 9.69
CA ASP A 21 -7.40 -5.45 10.35
C ASP A 21 -8.30 -6.55 10.94
N ARG A 22 -7.92 -7.84 10.86
CA ARG A 22 -8.66 -8.94 11.49
C ARG A 22 -7.80 -9.89 12.30
N VAL A 23 -6.77 -9.39 12.96
CA VAL A 23 -6.05 -10.24 13.93
C VAL A 23 -6.91 -10.32 15.20
N SER A 24 -7.73 -11.36 15.32
CA SER A 24 -8.34 -11.72 16.61
C SER A 24 -7.22 -11.97 17.65
N ALA A 25 -7.52 -11.80 18.94
CA ALA A 25 -6.54 -12.07 20.02
C ALA A 25 -5.88 -13.45 19.89
N GLN A 26 -6.59 -14.42 19.32
CA GLN A 26 -6.10 -15.78 19.06
C GLN A 26 -5.04 -15.80 17.93
N ASN A 27 -5.20 -15.00 16.88
CA ASN A 27 -4.19 -14.83 15.84
C ASN A 27 -2.94 -14.11 16.36
N TYR A 28 -3.12 -13.13 17.25
CA TYR A 28 -2.00 -12.41 17.86
C TYR A 28 -1.10 -13.32 18.70
N GLN A 29 -1.69 -14.25 19.46
CA GLN A 29 -0.93 -15.25 20.21
C GLN A 29 -0.18 -16.20 19.27
N ALA A 30 -0.80 -16.68 18.20
CA ALA A 30 -0.16 -17.53 17.19
C ALA A 30 1.05 -16.85 16.52
N LEU A 31 0.96 -15.52 16.28
CA LEU A 31 2.10 -14.73 15.77
C LEU A 31 3.25 -14.69 16.78
N ARG A 32 2.96 -14.48 18.05
CA ARG A 32 3.97 -14.49 19.13
C ARG A 32 4.63 -15.85 19.27
N ASP A 33 3.87 -16.93 19.21
CA ASP A 33 4.39 -18.29 19.27
C ASP A 33 5.31 -18.58 18.07
N SER A 34 4.95 -18.10 16.89
CA SER A 34 5.77 -18.21 15.68
C SER A 34 7.08 -17.42 15.79
N LEU A 35 7.01 -16.21 16.35
CA LEU A 35 8.20 -15.40 16.64
C LEU A 35 9.10 -16.08 17.67
N SER A 36 8.53 -16.66 18.72
CA SER A 36 9.26 -17.41 19.75
C SER A 36 10.00 -18.61 19.14
N LYS A 37 9.32 -19.42 18.33
CA LYS A 37 9.92 -20.56 17.63
C LYS A 37 11.05 -20.14 16.68
N ALA A 38 10.84 -19.03 15.93
CA ALA A 38 11.87 -18.51 15.04
C ALA A 38 13.09 -18.00 15.84
N THR A 39 12.86 -17.38 17.01
CA THR A 39 13.92 -16.93 17.91
C THR A 39 14.70 -18.10 18.53
N GLU A 40 14.00 -19.12 18.96
CA GLU A 40 14.61 -20.36 19.47
C GLU A 40 15.45 -21.07 18.39
N ALA A 41 14.88 -21.26 17.19
CA ALA A 41 15.62 -21.84 16.07
C ALA A 41 16.88 -21.05 15.71
N LEU A 42 16.81 -19.71 15.81
CA LEU A 42 17.95 -18.82 15.56
C LEU A 42 19.03 -18.95 16.64
N SER A 43 18.69 -19.31 17.89
CA SER A 43 19.70 -19.57 18.94
C SER A 43 20.62 -20.75 18.62
N TYR A 44 20.13 -21.73 17.88
CA TYR A 44 20.92 -22.87 17.39
C TYR A 44 21.66 -22.59 16.07
N LYS A 45 21.17 -21.64 15.28
CA LYS A 45 21.74 -21.28 13.97
C LYS A 45 21.80 -19.75 13.82
N PRO A 46 22.66 -19.05 14.56
CA PRO A 46 22.65 -17.58 14.67
C PRO A 46 22.92 -16.84 13.35
N ASP A 47 23.62 -17.49 12.41
CA ASP A 47 23.97 -16.89 11.11
C ASP A 47 22.99 -17.25 9.98
N SER A 48 21.88 -17.96 10.28
CA SER A 48 20.90 -18.33 9.28
C SER A 48 20.10 -17.14 8.78
N LEU A 49 20.36 -16.72 7.55
CA LEU A 49 19.65 -15.60 6.91
C LEU A 49 18.14 -15.90 6.76
N ASP A 50 17.77 -17.13 6.42
CA ASP A 50 16.36 -17.55 6.30
C ASP A 50 15.59 -17.41 7.61
N LEU A 51 16.20 -17.81 8.73
CA LEU A 51 15.57 -17.69 10.05
C LEU A 51 15.43 -16.22 10.46
N ARG A 52 16.42 -15.39 10.12
CA ARG A 52 16.35 -13.95 10.37
C ARG A 52 15.26 -13.27 9.53
N LEU A 53 15.14 -13.60 8.24
CA LEU A 53 14.05 -13.12 7.39
C LEU A 53 12.67 -13.52 7.94
N LYS A 54 12.52 -14.77 8.38
CA LYS A 54 11.27 -15.24 9.01
C LYS A 54 10.96 -14.49 10.30
N LYS A 55 11.96 -14.32 11.18
CA LYS A 55 11.83 -13.58 12.43
C LYS A 55 11.45 -12.12 12.16
N ALA A 56 12.11 -11.48 11.19
CA ALA A 56 11.79 -10.13 10.78
C ALA A 56 10.34 -9.99 10.28
N GLY A 57 9.88 -10.96 9.48
CA GLY A 57 8.48 -11.01 9.02
C GLY A 57 7.49 -11.08 10.18
N TRP A 58 7.73 -11.93 11.18
CA TRP A 58 6.86 -11.98 12.36
C TRP A 58 6.87 -10.68 13.18
N ASN A 59 8.03 -10.01 13.26
CA ASN A 59 8.14 -8.70 13.89
C ASN A 59 7.32 -7.64 13.12
N ILE A 60 7.27 -7.69 11.77
CA ILE A 60 6.40 -6.80 10.97
C ILE A 60 4.92 -7.02 11.32
N PHE A 61 4.45 -8.27 11.37
CA PHE A 61 3.06 -8.58 11.71
C PHE A 61 2.69 -8.14 13.15
N LEU A 62 3.67 -8.11 14.05
CA LEU A 62 3.51 -7.62 15.43
C LEU A 62 3.79 -6.13 15.57
N GLU A 63 4.00 -5.40 14.47
CA GLU A 63 4.35 -3.98 14.42
C GLU A 63 5.62 -3.63 15.23
N GLN A 64 6.48 -4.60 15.46
CA GLN A 64 7.75 -4.45 16.15
C GLN A 64 8.84 -3.96 15.17
N TRP A 65 8.63 -2.77 14.63
CA TRP A 65 9.39 -2.21 13.49
C TRP A 65 10.90 -2.18 13.72
N GLN A 66 11.35 -1.83 14.95
CA GLN A 66 12.76 -1.78 15.26
C GLN A 66 13.40 -3.17 15.19
N TYR A 67 12.78 -4.18 15.80
CA TYR A 67 13.28 -5.55 15.79
C TYR A 67 13.28 -6.14 14.36
N ALA A 68 12.26 -5.84 13.57
CA ALA A 68 12.23 -6.24 12.17
C ALA A 68 13.41 -5.63 11.40
N ARG A 69 13.67 -4.34 11.57
CA ARG A 69 14.78 -3.65 10.92
C ARG A 69 16.13 -4.24 11.29
N ASP A 70 16.37 -4.50 12.57
CA ASP A 70 17.65 -5.02 13.06
C ASP A 70 17.98 -6.39 12.43
N GLU A 71 16.96 -7.24 12.22
CA GLU A 71 17.16 -8.50 11.52
C GLU A 71 17.45 -8.30 10.03
N TYR A 72 16.76 -7.38 9.34
CA TYR A 72 17.09 -7.06 7.94
C TYR A 72 18.46 -6.40 7.80
N ASP A 73 18.87 -5.55 8.74
CA ASP A 73 20.21 -4.96 8.77
C ASP A 73 21.29 -6.05 8.88
N PHE A 74 21.06 -7.07 9.71
CA PHE A 74 21.96 -8.22 9.79
C PHE A 74 22.02 -8.97 8.46
N VAL A 75 20.87 -9.28 7.85
CA VAL A 75 20.82 -9.99 6.55
C VAL A 75 21.59 -9.22 5.50
N LEU A 76 21.36 -7.91 5.37
CA LEU A 76 21.99 -7.07 4.35
C LEU A 76 23.46 -6.78 4.61
N LYS A 77 23.94 -6.98 5.83
CA LYS A 77 25.38 -6.99 6.14
C LYS A 77 26.09 -8.22 5.57
N GLN A 78 25.42 -9.38 5.54
CA GLN A 78 25.97 -10.63 5.01
C GLN A 78 25.71 -10.79 3.50
N ASP A 79 24.52 -10.39 3.06
CA ASP A 79 24.07 -10.44 1.66
C ASP A 79 23.47 -9.09 1.27
N PRO A 80 24.30 -8.12 0.81
CA PRO A 80 23.85 -6.77 0.45
C PRO A 80 22.82 -6.72 -0.68
N ASN A 81 22.71 -7.78 -1.48
CA ASN A 81 21.82 -7.88 -2.62
C ASN A 81 20.55 -8.70 -2.31
N ASN A 82 20.29 -9.02 -1.06
CA ASN A 82 19.12 -9.78 -0.67
C ASN A 82 17.83 -9.00 -0.96
N ILE A 83 17.12 -9.42 -1.99
CA ILE A 83 15.93 -8.74 -2.52
C ILE A 83 14.84 -8.62 -1.46
N ALA A 84 14.56 -9.70 -0.72
CA ALA A 84 13.55 -9.72 0.32
C ALA A 84 13.91 -8.74 1.46
N ALA A 85 15.17 -8.78 1.91
CA ALA A 85 15.62 -7.89 2.97
C ALA A 85 15.58 -6.41 2.56
N LEU A 86 16.00 -6.07 1.34
CA LEU A 86 15.89 -4.70 0.80
C LEU A 86 14.44 -4.23 0.76
N PHE A 87 13.55 -5.05 0.19
CA PHE A 87 12.14 -4.71 0.07
C PHE A 87 11.47 -4.47 1.42
N TYR A 88 11.58 -5.43 2.32
CA TYR A 88 10.91 -5.34 3.61
C TYR A 88 11.58 -4.34 4.57
N ARG A 89 12.91 -4.11 4.48
CA ARG A 89 13.56 -3.04 5.23
C ARG A 89 13.10 -1.66 4.75
N ALA A 90 12.93 -1.46 3.44
CA ALA A 90 12.33 -0.25 2.89
C ALA A 90 10.94 0.01 3.50
N PHE A 91 10.08 -1.01 3.49
CA PHE A 91 8.76 -0.94 4.11
C PHE A 91 8.82 -0.58 5.61
N VAL A 92 9.68 -1.24 6.37
CA VAL A 92 9.88 -0.95 7.81
C VAL A 92 10.40 0.46 8.03
N ASN A 93 11.38 0.92 7.23
CA ASN A 93 11.89 2.30 7.28
C ASN A 93 10.78 3.32 6.98
N GLU A 94 9.89 3.01 6.02
CA GLU A 94 8.72 3.85 5.72
C GLU A 94 7.77 3.95 6.91
N LYS A 95 7.45 2.83 7.59
CA LYS A 95 6.61 2.82 8.80
C LYS A 95 7.23 3.64 9.93
N GLN A 96 8.54 3.65 10.04
CA GLN A 96 9.29 4.47 10.99
C GLN A 96 9.52 5.92 10.52
N LYS A 97 8.95 6.33 9.37
CA LYS A 97 9.14 7.65 8.75
C LYS A 97 10.60 7.95 8.37
N ARG A 98 11.42 6.94 8.19
CA ARG A 98 12.82 7.04 7.76
C ARG A 98 12.90 7.00 6.24
N TYR A 99 12.28 7.98 5.59
CA TYR A 99 12.00 7.96 4.15
C TYR A 99 13.27 7.89 3.28
N ASN A 100 14.35 8.56 3.67
CA ASN A 100 15.61 8.50 2.91
C ASN A 100 16.21 7.09 2.88
N PHE A 101 16.13 6.35 4.00
CA PHE A 101 16.60 4.96 4.05
C PHE A 101 15.69 4.03 3.27
N ALA A 102 14.37 4.22 3.34
CA ALA A 102 13.41 3.46 2.55
C ALA A 102 13.64 3.65 1.06
N ARG A 103 13.86 4.91 0.62
CA ARG A 103 14.17 5.25 -0.77
C ARG A 103 15.42 4.54 -1.26
N LEU A 104 16.50 4.61 -0.49
CA LEU A 104 17.77 3.95 -0.82
C LEU A 104 17.61 2.44 -0.99
N ASP A 105 16.85 1.78 -0.12
CA ASP A 105 16.61 0.34 -0.19
C ASP A 105 15.79 -0.03 -1.45
N TYR A 106 14.71 0.71 -1.77
CA TYR A 106 13.95 0.50 -3.01
C TYR A 106 14.80 0.75 -4.25
N GLU A 107 15.59 1.82 -4.28
CA GLU A 107 16.49 2.14 -5.40
C GLU A 107 17.55 1.04 -5.61
N ASN A 108 18.15 0.53 -4.54
CA ASN A 108 19.11 -0.56 -4.61
C ASN A 108 18.45 -1.85 -5.13
N LEU A 109 17.25 -2.16 -4.66
CA LEU A 109 16.50 -3.31 -5.17
C LEU A 109 16.19 -3.15 -6.67
N ILE A 110 15.76 -1.98 -7.11
CA ILE A 110 15.46 -1.71 -8.53
C ILE A 110 16.73 -1.79 -9.40
N LYS A 111 17.92 -1.45 -8.88
CA LYS A 111 19.19 -1.67 -9.59
C LYS A 111 19.48 -3.15 -9.83
N ILE A 112 19.16 -4.01 -8.86
CA ILE A 112 19.35 -5.46 -8.95
C ILE A 112 18.29 -6.11 -9.82
N VAL A 113 17.01 -5.71 -9.62
CA VAL A 113 15.85 -6.23 -10.35
C VAL A 113 15.07 -5.05 -10.96
N PRO A 114 15.44 -4.61 -12.19
CA PRO A 114 14.88 -3.39 -12.80
C PRO A 114 13.36 -3.39 -12.97
N TYR A 115 12.73 -4.55 -13.10
CA TYR A 115 11.28 -4.68 -13.30
C TYR A 115 10.54 -5.20 -12.06
N HIS A 116 11.12 -5.04 -10.85
CA HIS A 116 10.42 -5.40 -9.63
C HIS A 116 9.24 -4.45 -9.39
N PHE A 117 8.05 -4.93 -9.66
CA PHE A 117 6.82 -4.14 -9.66
C PHE A 117 6.56 -3.46 -8.31
N GLU A 118 6.56 -4.25 -7.23
CA GLU A 118 6.25 -3.75 -5.88
C GLU A 118 7.26 -2.71 -5.39
N ALA A 119 8.55 -2.88 -5.73
CA ALA A 119 9.57 -1.91 -5.34
C ALA A 119 9.41 -0.59 -6.10
N ARG A 120 9.10 -0.64 -7.40
CA ARG A 120 8.83 0.55 -8.19
C ARG A 120 7.57 1.28 -7.71
N LEU A 121 6.50 0.55 -7.43
CA LEU A 121 5.27 1.13 -6.90
C LEU A 121 5.51 1.70 -5.50
N GLY A 122 6.21 0.96 -4.63
CA GLY A 122 6.59 1.42 -3.30
C GLY A 122 7.42 2.70 -3.33
N LEU A 123 8.40 2.79 -4.24
CA LEU A 123 9.22 3.99 -4.42
C LEU A 123 8.40 5.20 -4.88
N ALA A 124 7.50 5.01 -5.84
CA ALA A 124 6.62 6.08 -6.33
C ALA A 124 5.72 6.61 -5.21
N LEU A 125 5.09 5.71 -4.45
CA LEU A 125 4.23 6.06 -3.31
C LEU A 125 5.01 6.72 -2.18
N LEU A 126 6.22 6.23 -1.88
CA LEU A 126 7.11 6.83 -0.89
C LEU A 126 7.50 8.26 -1.28
N ASN A 127 7.90 8.48 -2.54
CA ASN A 127 8.25 9.80 -3.04
C ASN A 127 7.07 10.78 -2.96
N HIS A 128 5.87 10.33 -3.31
CA HIS A 128 4.67 11.14 -3.15
C HIS A 128 4.42 11.51 -1.66
N LYS A 129 4.53 10.53 -0.76
CA LYS A 129 4.38 10.72 0.69
C LYS A 129 5.42 11.67 1.28
N ASP A 130 6.64 11.61 0.77
CA ASP A 130 7.77 12.46 1.18
C ASP A 130 7.82 13.79 0.40
N LYS A 131 6.74 14.13 -0.35
CA LYS A 131 6.55 15.37 -1.11
C LYS A 131 7.51 15.57 -2.29
N HIS A 132 8.13 14.52 -2.78
CA HIS A 132 8.87 14.49 -4.04
C HIS A 132 7.90 14.24 -5.20
N PHE A 133 6.97 15.19 -5.41
CA PHE A 133 5.80 15.00 -6.26
C PHE A 133 6.15 14.76 -7.74
N THR A 134 7.14 15.48 -8.27
CA THR A 134 7.56 15.35 -9.67
C THR A 134 8.12 13.96 -9.94
N GLU A 135 8.99 13.48 -9.06
CA GLU A 135 9.58 12.14 -9.14
C GLU A 135 8.50 11.07 -9.02
N ALA A 136 7.58 11.23 -8.08
CA ALA A 136 6.47 10.31 -7.88
C ALA A 136 5.58 10.19 -9.12
N LEU A 137 5.18 11.33 -9.72
CA LEU A 137 4.38 11.34 -10.95
C LEU A 137 5.12 10.72 -12.13
N ASN A 138 6.40 11.01 -12.31
CA ASN A 138 7.20 10.41 -13.37
C ASN A 138 7.29 8.87 -13.19
N GLN A 139 7.50 8.41 -11.96
CA GLN A 139 7.59 6.99 -11.65
C GLN A 139 6.26 6.26 -11.84
N ILE A 140 5.14 6.85 -11.38
CA ILE A 140 3.83 6.21 -11.55
C ILE A 140 3.38 6.21 -13.01
N ASN A 141 3.67 7.25 -13.79
CA ASN A 141 3.41 7.29 -15.22
C ASN A 141 4.19 6.18 -15.94
N LYS A 142 5.46 5.99 -15.57
CA LYS A 142 6.27 4.89 -16.12
C LYS A 142 5.71 3.52 -15.77
N LEU A 143 5.12 3.37 -14.58
CA LEU A 143 4.43 2.12 -14.20
C LEU A 143 3.17 1.89 -15.01
N VAL A 144 2.37 2.92 -15.33
CA VAL A 144 1.21 2.79 -16.23
C VAL A 144 1.64 2.33 -17.63
N GLU A 145 2.76 2.84 -18.15
CA GLU A 145 3.29 2.40 -19.44
C GLU A 145 3.77 0.95 -19.43
N LEU A 146 4.43 0.53 -18.34
CA LEU A 146 4.99 -0.82 -18.20
C LEU A 146 3.94 -1.88 -17.86
N TYR A 147 2.88 -1.47 -17.15
CA TYR A 147 1.85 -2.37 -16.62
C TYR A 147 0.44 -1.81 -16.91
N PRO A 148 0.06 -1.70 -18.21
CA PRO A 148 -1.21 -1.06 -18.61
C PRO A 148 -2.45 -1.82 -18.14
N ASP A 149 -2.30 -3.08 -17.75
CA ASP A 149 -3.39 -3.92 -17.24
C ASP A 149 -3.43 -3.99 -15.69
N SER A 150 -2.65 -3.15 -15.01
CA SER A 150 -2.58 -3.13 -13.55
C SER A 150 -3.54 -2.09 -12.96
N ALA A 151 -4.68 -2.52 -12.45
CA ALA A 151 -5.68 -1.65 -11.83
C ALA A 151 -5.10 -0.81 -10.68
N ILE A 152 -4.21 -1.40 -9.88
CA ILE A 152 -3.61 -0.72 -8.74
C ILE A 152 -2.73 0.47 -9.15
N VAL A 153 -2.06 0.41 -10.29
CA VAL A 153 -1.21 1.51 -10.77
C VAL A 153 -2.07 2.72 -11.15
N TYR A 154 -3.20 2.49 -11.85
CA TYR A 154 -4.15 3.56 -12.14
C TYR A 154 -4.76 4.12 -10.85
N ALA A 155 -5.18 3.27 -9.92
CA ALA A 155 -5.72 3.73 -8.65
C ALA A 155 -4.69 4.52 -7.82
N ALA A 156 -3.41 4.14 -7.87
CA ALA A 156 -2.33 4.86 -7.22
C ALA A 156 -2.13 6.24 -7.84
N ARG A 157 -2.11 6.33 -9.18
CA ARG A 157 -2.00 7.62 -9.88
C ARG A 157 -3.20 8.50 -9.60
N ALA A 158 -4.42 7.93 -9.70
CA ALA A 158 -5.65 8.64 -9.36
C ALA A 158 -5.59 9.28 -7.97
N GLY A 159 -5.01 8.57 -7.04
CA GLY A 159 -4.80 9.06 -5.71
C GLY A 159 -3.86 10.24 -5.61
N MET A 160 -2.74 10.20 -6.28
CA MET A 160 -1.81 11.32 -6.36
C MET A 160 -2.48 12.53 -7.01
N GLU A 161 -3.24 12.31 -8.10
CA GLU A 161 -3.99 13.38 -8.81
C GLU A 161 -5.07 14.00 -7.93
N MET A 162 -5.75 13.19 -7.09
CA MET A 162 -6.72 13.70 -6.09
C MET A 162 -6.07 14.69 -5.12
N GLU A 163 -4.90 14.39 -4.58
CA GLU A 163 -4.18 15.27 -3.65
C GLU A 163 -3.76 16.58 -4.33
N HIS A 164 -3.45 16.51 -5.63
CA HIS A 164 -3.14 17.69 -6.46
C HIS A 164 -4.36 18.40 -7.03
N LYS A 165 -5.58 17.95 -6.68
CA LYS A 165 -6.86 18.51 -7.13
C LYS A 165 -7.11 18.38 -8.64
N HIS A 166 -6.43 17.46 -9.31
CA HIS A 166 -6.66 17.11 -10.71
C HIS A 166 -7.78 16.08 -10.78
N TYR A 167 -8.98 16.49 -10.41
CA TYR A 167 -10.10 15.58 -10.15
C TYR A 167 -10.58 14.83 -11.39
N GLU A 168 -10.54 15.46 -12.58
CA GLU A 168 -10.92 14.84 -13.84
C GLU A 168 -9.96 13.70 -14.23
N LEU A 169 -8.64 13.89 -14.02
CA LEU A 169 -7.65 12.85 -14.24
C LEU A 169 -7.82 11.71 -13.25
N ALA A 170 -8.09 12.03 -11.99
CA ALA A 170 -8.36 11.03 -10.96
C ALA A 170 -9.61 10.20 -11.29
N GLU A 171 -10.70 10.84 -11.79
CA GLU A 171 -11.90 10.10 -12.20
C GLU A 171 -11.63 9.16 -13.37
N PHE A 172 -10.85 9.62 -14.36
CA PHE A 172 -10.43 8.80 -15.49
C PHE A 172 -9.67 7.56 -15.03
N ASP A 173 -8.66 7.74 -14.18
CA ASP A 173 -7.83 6.65 -13.70
C ASP A 173 -8.59 5.67 -12.80
N TYR A 174 -9.46 6.17 -11.89
CA TYR A 174 -10.33 5.26 -11.14
C TYR A 174 -11.30 4.50 -12.04
N SER A 175 -11.78 5.13 -13.12
CA SER A 175 -12.63 4.44 -14.09
C SER A 175 -11.86 3.32 -14.76
N LYS A 176 -10.59 3.56 -15.12
CA LYS A 176 -9.72 2.54 -15.71
C LYS A 176 -9.43 1.40 -14.72
N ALA A 177 -9.17 1.73 -13.46
CA ALA A 177 -8.99 0.72 -12.41
C ALA A 177 -10.25 -0.15 -12.21
N ILE A 178 -11.45 0.43 -12.29
CA ILE A 178 -12.73 -0.30 -12.20
C ILE A 178 -12.96 -1.17 -13.44
N GLU A 179 -12.57 -0.73 -14.65
CA GLU A 179 -12.63 -1.57 -15.84
C GLU A 179 -11.79 -2.84 -15.70
N LEU A 180 -10.60 -2.70 -15.11
CA LEU A 180 -9.65 -3.81 -14.91
C LEU A 180 -10.05 -4.72 -13.76
N GLU A 181 -10.58 -4.17 -12.68
CA GLU A 181 -11.02 -4.91 -11.48
C GLU A 181 -12.44 -4.48 -11.06
N PRO A 182 -13.51 -4.94 -11.76
CA PRO A 182 -14.89 -4.50 -11.51
C PRO A 182 -15.41 -4.83 -10.10
N GLU A 183 -14.90 -5.89 -9.49
CA GLU A 183 -15.32 -6.35 -8.16
C GLU A 183 -14.65 -5.58 -7.02
N ASN A 184 -13.65 -4.76 -7.31
CA ASN A 184 -12.96 -3.97 -6.30
C ASN A 184 -13.76 -2.72 -5.94
N ASN A 185 -14.58 -2.84 -4.92
CA ASN A 185 -15.45 -1.77 -4.45
C ASN A 185 -14.70 -0.52 -3.96
N ASN A 186 -13.41 -0.64 -3.59
CA ASN A 186 -12.62 0.50 -3.14
C ASN A 186 -12.38 1.52 -4.25
N TYR A 187 -12.16 1.07 -5.49
CA TYR A 187 -11.99 1.98 -6.61
C TYR A 187 -13.27 2.77 -6.89
N ARG A 188 -14.46 2.12 -6.77
CA ARG A 188 -15.75 2.81 -6.89
C ARG A 188 -15.96 3.82 -5.76
N LEU A 189 -15.67 3.47 -4.52
CA LEU A 189 -15.78 4.40 -3.39
C LEU A 189 -14.92 5.65 -3.61
N ASN A 190 -13.70 5.47 -4.14
CA ASN A 190 -12.83 6.59 -4.45
C ASN A 190 -13.38 7.43 -5.60
N ARG A 191 -13.87 6.80 -6.68
CA ARG A 191 -14.48 7.53 -7.79
C ARG A 191 -15.74 8.28 -7.35
N ILE A 192 -16.55 7.74 -6.46
CA ILE A 192 -17.69 8.44 -5.86
C ILE A 192 -17.23 9.73 -5.19
N ASN A 193 -16.16 9.69 -4.39
CA ASN A 193 -15.61 10.88 -3.76
C ASN A 193 -15.20 11.93 -4.80
N VAL A 194 -14.51 11.53 -5.86
CA VAL A 194 -14.13 12.42 -6.97
C VAL A 194 -15.36 13.04 -7.62
N ARG A 195 -16.37 12.23 -7.96
CA ARG A 195 -17.61 12.68 -8.61
C ARG A 195 -18.41 13.66 -7.76
N ILE A 196 -18.45 13.44 -6.45
CA ILE A 196 -19.06 14.39 -5.50
C ILE A 196 -18.33 15.74 -5.54
N ILE A 197 -17.00 15.74 -5.56
CA ILE A 197 -16.21 16.98 -5.65
C ILE A 197 -16.47 17.69 -6.99
N LEU A 198 -16.54 16.94 -8.09
CA LEU A 198 -16.86 17.43 -9.43
C LEU A 198 -18.34 17.82 -9.61
N LYS A 199 -19.17 17.66 -8.58
CA LYS A 199 -20.63 17.88 -8.61
C LYS A 199 -21.38 16.98 -9.59
N ARG A 200 -20.79 15.86 -9.99
CA ARG A 200 -21.41 14.81 -10.84
C ARG A 200 -22.24 13.87 -9.98
N LYS A 201 -23.29 14.41 -9.35
CA LYS A 201 -24.07 13.74 -8.32
C LYS A 201 -24.79 12.51 -8.82
N ASP A 202 -25.33 12.53 -10.03
CA ASP A 202 -26.05 11.41 -10.62
C ASP A 202 -25.10 10.25 -10.93
N ASP A 203 -23.90 10.54 -11.45
CA ASP A 203 -22.88 9.52 -11.69
C ASP A 203 -22.39 8.89 -10.38
N ALA A 204 -22.20 9.72 -9.32
CA ALA A 204 -21.85 9.23 -8.00
C ALA A 204 -22.96 8.33 -7.42
N ARG A 205 -24.25 8.70 -7.62
CA ARG A 205 -25.39 7.90 -7.17
C ARG A 205 -25.47 6.56 -7.91
N ASN A 206 -25.19 6.54 -9.21
CA ASN A 206 -25.12 5.29 -9.99
C ASN A 206 -24.04 4.34 -9.44
N ASP A 207 -22.86 4.85 -9.10
CA ASP A 207 -21.82 4.03 -8.47
C ASP A 207 -22.23 3.52 -7.08
N LEU A 208 -22.92 4.33 -6.26
CA LEU A 208 -23.46 3.92 -4.96
C LEU A 208 -24.47 2.77 -5.11
N ASP A 209 -25.34 2.85 -6.11
CA ASP A 209 -26.33 1.80 -6.37
C ASP A 209 -25.65 0.50 -6.84
N ILE A 210 -24.51 0.58 -7.55
CA ILE A 210 -23.68 -0.58 -7.87
C ILE A 210 -23.09 -1.20 -6.60
N LEU A 211 -22.56 -0.38 -5.68
CA LEU A 211 -22.01 -0.88 -4.40
C LEU A 211 -23.07 -1.60 -3.56
N VAL A 212 -24.32 -1.10 -3.56
CA VAL A 212 -25.42 -1.79 -2.88
C VAL A 212 -25.72 -3.13 -3.55
N ARG A 213 -25.72 -3.21 -4.88
CA ARG A 213 -25.90 -4.47 -5.62
C ARG A 213 -24.76 -5.46 -5.36
N ASN A 214 -23.55 -4.97 -5.12
CA ASN A 214 -22.39 -5.77 -4.72
C ASN A 214 -22.43 -6.19 -3.23
N GLY A 215 -23.55 -5.95 -2.53
CA GLY A 215 -23.77 -6.43 -1.16
C GLY A 215 -23.34 -5.45 -0.05
N ILE A 216 -22.93 -4.23 -0.36
CA ILE A 216 -22.64 -3.24 0.67
C ILE A 216 -23.97 -2.69 1.22
N PRO A 217 -24.25 -2.79 2.54
CA PRO A 217 -25.48 -2.28 3.12
C PRO A 217 -25.64 -0.79 2.85
N ARG A 218 -26.83 -0.38 2.36
CA ARG A 218 -27.12 1.02 2.04
C ARG A 218 -26.91 1.97 3.25
N ALA A 219 -27.12 1.46 4.45
CA ALA A 219 -26.87 2.22 5.68
C ALA A 219 -25.40 2.67 5.80
N ASN A 220 -24.44 1.84 5.36
CA ASN A 220 -23.02 2.16 5.37
C ASN A 220 -22.65 3.25 4.34
N LEU A 221 -23.51 3.50 3.36
CA LEU A 221 -23.33 4.48 2.30
C LEU A 221 -24.20 5.73 2.48
N ALA A 222 -24.93 5.83 3.59
CA ALA A 222 -25.93 6.90 3.83
C ALA A 222 -25.33 8.30 3.70
N GLU A 223 -24.12 8.54 4.21
CA GLU A 223 -23.44 9.83 4.12
C GLU A 223 -23.16 10.23 2.65
N TYR A 224 -22.73 9.27 1.84
CA TYR A 224 -22.48 9.51 0.40
C TYR A 224 -23.78 9.84 -0.35
N TYR A 225 -24.87 9.11 -0.06
CA TYR A 225 -26.18 9.43 -0.64
C TYR A 225 -26.68 10.82 -0.23
N MET A 226 -26.42 11.27 1.00
CA MET A 226 -26.75 12.63 1.42
C MET A 226 -25.95 13.69 0.63
N LYS A 227 -24.67 13.47 0.36
CA LYS A 227 -23.83 14.37 -0.45
C LYS A 227 -24.26 14.42 -1.92
N CYS A 228 -25.00 13.42 -2.38
CA CYS A 228 -25.53 13.33 -3.73
C CYS A 228 -26.96 13.93 -3.87
N LYS A 229 -27.55 14.47 -2.81
CA LYS A 229 -28.80 15.24 -2.89
C LYS A 229 -28.50 16.67 -3.37
#